data_8c864a0cd67ce40c0f08c23236d066c8
#
_entry.id   8c864a0cd67ce40c0f08c23236d066c8
#
_cell.length_a   1.000
_cell.length_b   1.000
_cell.length_c   1.000
_cell.angle_alpha   90.00
_cell.angle_beta   90.00
_cell.angle_gamma   90.00
#
_symmetry.space_group_name_H-M   'P 1'
#
loop_
_entity.id
_entity.type
_entity.pdbx_description
1 polymer ?
#
loop_
_entity_poly.entity_id
_entity_poly.type
_entity_poly.pdbx_seq_one_letter_code
_entity_poly.pdbx_strand_id
1 'polypeptide(L)'
;MKKESLVRKNLDLLDEFMKYAFDYPEVLDQVPRDASLVILPEGDPPLERINRRTARRLKAKGEQVVTVKLKVTKRKVSRVG
;
A
#
# COMPACT_ATOMS: atom_id res chain seq x y z
N MET A 1 -2.17 -9.69 -14.74
CA MET A 1 -1.28 -8.51 -14.68
C MET A 1 0.17 -8.97 -14.80
N LYS A 2 0.92 -8.33 -15.67
CA LYS A 2 2.33 -8.68 -15.84
C LYS A 2 3.12 -8.24 -14.62
N LYS A 3 4.17 -8.99 -14.33
CA LYS A 3 5.01 -8.73 -13.17
C LYS A 3 5.58 -7.31 -13.18
N GLU A 4 6.03 -6.84 -14.35
CA GLU A 4 6.59 -5.50 -14.47
C GLU A 4 5.56 -4.43 -14.20
N SER A 5 4.33 -4.62 -14.70
CA SER A 5 3.23 -3.68 -14.44
C SER A 5 2.87 -3.67 -12.96
N LEU A 6 2.90 -4.84 -12.33
CA LEU A 6 2.60 -4.97 -10.91
C LEU A 6 3.62 -4.21 -10.07
N VAL A 7 4.90 -4.38 -10.38
CA VAL A 7 5.96 -3.68 -9.65
C VAL A 7 5.80 -2.18 -9.80
N ARG A 8 5.57 -1.71 -11.03
CA ARG A 8 5.41 -0.28 -11.29
C ARG A 8 4.23 0.30 -10.52
N LYS A 9 3.09 -0.40 -10.54
CA LYS A 9 1.91 0.07 -9.83
C LYS A 9 2.14 0.14 -8.33
N ASN A 10 2.86 -0.82 -7.78
CA ASN A 10 3.17 -0.79 -6.37
C ASN A 10 4.15 0.31 -6.02
N LEU A 11 5.10 0.61 -6.90
CA LEU A 11 6.01 1.73 -6.69
C LEU A 11 5.24 3.06 -6.71
N ASP A 12 4.25 3.17 -7.61
CA ASP A 12 3.41 4.36 -7.66
C ASP A 12 2.61 4.51 -6.37
N LEU A 13 2.08 3.40 -5.85
CA LEU A 13 1.35 3.43 -4.59
C LEU A 13 2.26 3.85 -3.43
N LEU A 14 3.47 3.34 -3.42
CA LEU A 14 4.42 3.70 -2.37
C LEU A 14 4.74 5.18 -2.45
N ASP A 15 4.96 5.70 -3.65
CA ASP A 15 5.22 7.11 -3.85
C ASP A 15 4.07 7.97 -3.32
N GLU A 16 2.83 7.58 -3.64
CA GLU A 16 1.66 8.30 -3.16
C GLU A 16 1.51 8.21 -1.65
N PHE A 17 1.80 7.04 -1.09
CA PHE A 17 1.77 6.86 0.35
C PHE A 17 2.82 7.75 1.03
N MET A 18 4.01 7.84 0.47
CA MET A 18 5.07 8.68 1.05
C MET A 18 4.71 10.16 0.98
N LYS A 19 4.04 10.58 -0.09
CA LYS A 19 3.56 11.96 -0.17
C LYS A 19 2.53 12.24 0.93
N TYR A 20 1.64 11.30 1.17
CA TYR A 20 0.67 11.42 2.24
C TYR A 20 1.36 11.47 3.60
N ALA A 21 2.35 10.60 3.81
CA ALA A 21 3.11 10.54 5.05
C ALA A 21 3.91 11.81 5.29
N PHE A 22 4.33 12.48 4.23
CA PHE A 22 5.02 13.76 4.36
C PHE A 22 4.11 14.81 5.01
N ASP A 23 2.84 14.82 4.61
CA ASP A 23 1.86 15.74 5.17
C ASP A 23 1.37 15.31 6.56
N TYR A 24 1.35 14.01 6.81
CA TYR A 24 0.82 13.43 8.03
C TYR A 24 1.82 12.41 8.59
N PRO A 25 2.94 12.90 9.14
CA PRO A 25 4.02 11.99 9.55
C PRO A 25 3.61 10.98 10.62
N GLU A 26 2.57 11.26 11.37
CA GLU A 26 2.08 10.31 12.38
C GLU A 26 1.63 8.98 11.80
N VAL A 27 1.35 8.94 10.50
CA VAL A 27 0.95 7.69 9.86
C VAL A 27 2.10 6.68 9.86
N LEU A 28 3.33 7.17 9.85
CA LEU A 28 4.50 6.29 9.88
C LEU A 28 4.69 5.62 11.22
N ASP A 29 4.16 6.21 12.29
CA ASP A 29 4.27 5.63 13.62
C ASP A 29 3.45 4.36 13.74
N GLN A 30 2.52 4.14 12.83
CA GLN A 30 1.69 2.95 12.81
C GLN A 30 2.37 1.78 12.10
N VAL A 31 3.51 2.03 11.48
CA VAL A 31 4.24 1.00 10.75
C VAL A 31 5.50 0.65 11.54
N PRO A 32 5.52 -0.51 12.21
CA PRO A 32 6.73 -0.93 12.94
C PRO A 32 7.91 -1.09 11.98
N ARG A 33 9.10 -0.88 12.52
CA ARG A 33 10.31 -0.89 11.71
C ARG A 33 10.52 -2.19 10.95
N ASP A 34 10.15 -3.30 11.56
CA ASP A 34 10.37 -4.63 10.98
C ASP A 34 9.14 -5.19 10.26
N ALA A 35 8.13 -4.38 10.08
CA ALA A 35 6.91 -4.83 9.42
C ALA A 35 6.99 -4.62 7.91
N SER A 36 6.32 -5.50 7.19
CA SER A 36 6.10 -5.32 5.75
C SER A 36 4.88 -4.45 5.56
N LEU A 37 5.00 -3.46 4.71
CA LEU A 37 3.89 -2.56 4.40
C LEU A 37 3.23 -3.01 3.11
N VAL A 38 1.93 -3.25 3.16
CA VAL A 38 1.15 -3.59 1.97
C VAL A 38 0.08 -2.53 1.79
N ILE A 39 0.08 -1.90 0.64
CA ILE A 39 -0.87 -0.83 0.33
C ILE A 39 -2.01 -1.40 -0.49
N LEU A 40 -3.25 -1.14 -0.03
CA LEU A 40 -4.46 -1.58 -0.71
C LEU A 40 -5.07 -0.38 -1.41
N PRO A 41 -4.95 -0.30 -2.74
CA PRO A 41 -5.46 0.86 -3.48
C PRO A 41 -6.97 0.78 -3.66
N GLU A 42 -7.69 1.76 -3.14
CA GLU A 42 -9.10 1.90 -3.44
C GLU A 42 -9.21 2.46 -4.86
N GLY A 43 -10.03 1.85 -5.67
CA GLY A 43 -10.19 2.30 -7.05
C GLY A 43 -9.42 1.46 -8.05
N ASP A 44 -8.67 0.48 -7.59
CA ASP A 44 -8.00 -0.48 -8.46
C ASP A 44 -8.24 -1.88 -7.90
N PRO A 45 -9.44 -2.44 -8.07
CA PRO A 45 -9.78 -3.74 -7.49
C PRO A 45 -8.85 -4.89 -7.83
N PRO A 46 -8.36 -5.02 -9.08
CA PRO A 46 -7.42 -6.10 -9.38
C PRO A 46 -6.14 -6.00 -8.57
N LEU A 47 -5.58 -4.81 -8.45
CA LEU A 47 -4.35 -4.60 -7.70
C LEU A 47 -4.58 -4.78 -6.21
N GLU A 48 -5.71 -4.30 -5.70
CA GLU A 48 -6.05 -4.48 -4.29
C GLU A 48 -6.12 -5.97 -3.96
N ARG A 49 -6.74 -6.76 -4.84
CA ARG A 49 -6.88 -8.20 -4.64
C ARG A 49 -5.52 -8.89 -4.58
N ILE A 50 -4.63 -8.51 -5.51
CA ILE A 50 -3.28 -9.08 -5.55
C ILE A 50 -2.52 -8.71 -4.28
N ASN A 51 -2.59 -7.45 -3.88
CA ASN A 51 -1.86 -6.99 -2.71
C ASN A 51 -2.42 -7.59 -1.42
N ARG A 52 -3.73 -7.79 -1.35
CA ARG A 52 -4.35 -8.44 -0.20
C ARG A 52 -3.89 -9.89 -0.09
N ARG A 53 -3.76 -10.56 -1.23
CA ARG A 53 -3.23 -11.94 -1.26
C ARG A 53 -1.78 -11.97 -0.78
N THR A 54 -0.98 -11.00 -1.20
CA THR A 54 0.41 -10.88 -0.77
C THR A 54 0.47 -10.71 0.74
N ALA A 55 -0.37 -9.86 1.31
CA ALA A 55 -0.40 -9.65 2.75
C ALA A 55 -0.71 -10.94 3.49
N ARG A 56 -1.68 -11.71 3.01
CA ARG A 56 -2.02 -12.98 3.63
C ARG A 56 -0.88 -13.99 3.55
N ARG A 57 -0.17 -14.00 2.43
CA ARG A 57 0.97 -14.91 2.25
C ARG A 57 2.08 -14.57 3.23
N LEU A 58 2.37 -13.28 3.40
CA LEU A 58 3.41 -12.84 4.32
C LEU A 58 3.04 -13.18 5.76
N LYS A 59 1.79 -12.97 6.12
CA LYS A 59 1.32 -13.33 7.47
C LYS A 59 1.43 -14.82 7.71
N ALA A 60 1.13 -15.62 6.71
CA ALA A 60 1.23 -17.08 6.81
C ALA A 60 2.67 -17.53 7.04
N LYS A 61 3.63 -16.75 6.60
CA LYS A 61 5.05 -17.04 6.83
C LYS A 61 5.53 -16.54 8.19
N GLY A 62 4.66 -15.94 8.98
CA GLY A 62 5.03 -15.43 10.28
C GLY A 62 5.56 -14.02 10.29
N GLU A 63 5.48 -13.33 9.16
CA GLU A 63 5.95 -11.95 9.10
C GLU A 63 4.91 -10.98 9.66
N GLN A 64 5.41 -9.91 10.24
CA GLN A 64 4.55 -8.84 10.69
C GLN A 64 4.15 -7.99 9.50
N VAL A 65 2.86 -7.83 9.26
CA VAL A 65 2.35 -7.12 8.10
C VAL A 65 1.40 -6.02 8.54
N VAL A 66 1.61 -4.84 7.98
CA VAL A 66 0.70 -3.71 8.17
C VAL A 66 0.07 -3.41 6.83
N THR A 67 -1.26 -3.38 6.78
CA THR A 67 -1.97 -3.01 5.57
C THR A 67 -2.56 -1.62 5.74
N VAL A 68 -2.45 -0.81 4.70
CA VAL A 68 -3.07 0.51 4.69
C VAL A 68 -3.90 0.64 3.43
N LYS A 69 -5.03 1.31 3.54
CA LYS A 69 -5.85 1.61 2.37
C LYS A 69 -5.49 3.00 1.88
N LEU A 70 -5.32 3.11 0.58
CA LEU A 70 -4.98 4.37 -0.04
C LEU A 70 -5.97 4.63 -1.15
N LYS A 71 -6.62 5.77 -1.09
CA LYS A 71 -7.57 6.17 -2.12
C LYS A 71 -6.83 7.00 -3.15
N VAL A 72 -6.69 6.45 -4.35
CA VAL A 72 -5.96 7.10 -5.43
C VAL A 72 -6.95 7.45 -6.51
N THR A 73 -6.98 8.71 -6.90
CA THR A 73 -7.80 9.16 -8.02
C THR A 73 -6.90 9.35 -9.23
N LYS A 74 -7.52 9.56 -10.37
CA LYS A 74 -6.75 9.77 -11.59
C LYS A 74 -5.83 10.99 -11.52
N ARG A 75 -6.21 11.97 -10.73
CA ARG A 75 -5.50 13.24 -10.69
C ARG A 75 -4.61 13.40 -9.49
N LYS A 76 -5.01 12.84 -8.39
CA LYS A 76 -4.28 12.99 -7.15
C LYS A 76 -4.75 11.96 -6.16
N VAL A 77 -3.93 11.76 -5.15
CA VAL A 77 -4.29 10.93 -4.04
C VAL A 77 -5.36 11.66 -3.25
N SER A 78 -6.48 10.98 -3.01
CA SER A 78 -7.46 11.51 -2.09
C SER A 78 -6.92 11.27 -0.69
N ARG A 79 -6.91 12.31 0.09
CA ARG A 79 -6.45 12.17 1.45
C ARG A 79 -7.44 11.33 2.24
N VAL A 80 -6.89 10.45 3.04
CA VAL A 80 -7.71 9.65 3.93
C VAL A 80 -8.02 10.52 5.13
N GLY A 81 -9.27 10.74 5.35
CA GLY A 81 -9.71 11.61 6.43
C GLY A 81 -10.02 12.98 5.99
#